data_2089e28db1371ad429dcc5ea605f3ea4
#
_entry.id   2089e28db1371ad429dcc5ea605f3ea4
#
_cell.length_a   1.000
_cell.length_b   1.000
_cell.length_c   1.000
_cell.angle_alpha   90.00
_cell.angle_beta   90.00
_cell.angle_gamma   90.00
#
_symmetry.space_group_name_H-M   'P 1'
#
loop_
_entity.id
_entity.type
_entity.pdbx_description
1 polymer ?
#
loop_
_entity_poly.entity_id
_entity_poly.type
_entity_poly.pdbx_seq_one_letter_code
_entity_poly.pdbx_strand_id
1 'polypeptide(L)'
;MVARQSNKIRALTVEQMQAFLNSLRFSEIEERQMTIKNAYETTCDWLFECPEYMSWSLLSNNMKTEDPFLWIKGGAGSGKSTLMKFAFTYHPKRQSDDPFIAFFFNARGTDLQKTAKGMYRPLLLQILQGTERTPCEVRALEQSIRGGFSTWQTYALKELLEYFIPRSSRPLFCFIDALNECQSSDVREVYELFKRLAELCAKKQTIFRVCFSSRHNLNIPAQNCRVVCLEEQEGHSQDILRYIEHKLQIRPGEPAQATQQALKRKASGVFLWAMLVVGILNKDSDRGRRRPFRERLDRIPGDLHELYRHVLTQEREKDSEDKLLLCLRWVLFAKRPHTPMELYFAILSDANPEALRTVRECAQNQPTEDLARKFVLDASKGLVEITRAHVPVVQFVHESVPEFLHSDKAISEVWGGAPICL
;
A
#
# COMPACT_ATOMS: atom_id res chain seq x y z
N MET A 1 -62.58 -16.86 5.55
CA MET A 1 -61.73 -16.15 6.52
C MET A 1 -60.30 -16.62 6.32
N VAL A 2 -59.54 -15.85 5.56
CA VAL A 2 -58.09 -16.13 5.35
C VAL A 2 -57.33 -15.21 6.28
N ALA A 3 -56.74 -15.80 7.30
CA ALA A 3 -55.95 -15.09 8.29
C ALA A 3 -54.71 -14.50 7.60
N ARG A 4 -54.66 -13.17 7.48
CA ARG A 4 -53.45 -12.43 7.18
C ARG A 4 -52.45 -12.61 8.32
N GLN A 5 -51.51 -13.51 8.17
CA GLN A 5 -50.32 -13.52 9.01
C GLN A 5 -49.53 -12.21 8.71
N SER A 6 -49.70 -11.24 9.58
CA SER A 6 -48.82 -10.08 9.62
C SER A 6 -47.46 -10.58 10.08
N ASN A 7 -46.55 -10.75 9.14
CA ASN A 7 -45.12 -10.97 9.39
C ASN A 7 -44.58 -9.72 10.12
N LYS A 8 -44.65 -9.72 11.45
CA LYS A 8 -43.95 -8.75 12.29
C LYS A 8 -42.47 -8.84 11.93
N ILE A 9 -41.93 -7.81 11.30
CA ILE A 9 -40.53 -7.65 11.06
C ILE A 9 -39.86 -7.70 12.44
N ARG A 10 -39.19 -8.80 12.74
CA ARG A 10 -38.38 -8.93 13.96
C ARG A 10 -37.10 -8.13 13.67
N ALA A 11 -36.94 -7.00 14.34
CA ALA A 11 -35.67 -6.27 14.29
C ALA A 11 -34.54 -7.23 14.71
N LEU A 12 -33.41 -7.21 13.98
CA LEU A 12 -32.21 -7.94 14.41
C LEU A 12 -31.87 -7.53 15.84
N THR A 13 -31.59 -8.52 16.70
CA THR A 13 -31.08 -8.21 18.04
C THR A 13 -29.67 -7.57 17.89
N VAL A 14 -29.27 -6.81 18.91
CA VAL A 14 -27.92 -6.22 18.97
C VAL A 14 -26.86 -7.31 18.80
N GLU A 15 -27.09 -8.48 19.40
CA GLU A 15 -26.16 -9.63 19.29
C GLU A 15 -26.07 -10.20 17.87
N GLN A 16 -27.22 -10.34 17.18
CA GLN A 16 -27.24 -10.78 15.78
C GLN A 16 -26.55 -9.81 14.87
N MET A 17 -26.73 -8.51 15.09
CA MET A 17 -26.04 -7.47 14.33
C MET A 17 -24.53 -7.50 14.58
N GLN A 18 -24.10 -7.65 15.83
CA GLN A 18 -22.68 -7.75 16.17
C GLN A 18 -22.06 -9.02 15.57
N ALA A 19 -22.77 -10.15 15.60
CA ALA A 19 -22.33 -11.39 14.96
C ALA A 19 -22.18 -11.21 13.44
N PHE A 20 -23.11 -10.50 12.80
CA PHE A 20 -23.02 -10.15 11.39
C PHE A 20 -21.80 -9.29 11.08
N LEU A 21 -21.60 -8.19 11.80
CA LEU A 21 -20.44 -7.31 11.62
C LEU A 21 -19.11 -8.05 11.86
N ASN A 22 -19.07 -8.91 12.87
CA ASN A 22 -17.89 -9.74 13.16
C ASN A 22 -17.60 -10.74 12.04
N SER A 23 -18.63 -11.28 11.37
CA SER A 23 -18.44 -12.19 10.24
C SER A 23 -17.81 -11.54 9.00
N LEU A 24 -17.93 -10.21 8.86
CA LEU A 24 -17.27 -9.43 7.81
C LEU A 24 -15.80 -9.18 8.12
N ARG A 25 -15.37 -9.28 9.38
CA ARG A 25 -13.99 -9.02 9.79
C ARG A 25 -13.07 -10.17 9.42
N PHE A 26 -11.80 -9.85 9.22
CA PHE A 26 -10.68 -10.78 9.20
C PHE A 26 -9.45 -10.07 9.79
N SER A 27 -8.48 -10.83 10.27
CA SER A 27 -7.36 -10.31 11.08
C SER A 27 -6.58 -9.19 10.39
N GLU A 28 -6.39 -9.29 9.07
CA GLU A 28 -5.51 -8.41 8.29
C GLU A 28 -6.26 -7.25 7.61
N ILE A 29 -7.53 -6.99 8.00
CA ILE A 29 -8.43 -6.06 7.29
C ILE A 29 -7.89 -4.62 7.19
N GLU A 30 -7.16 -4.15 8.20
CA GLU A 30 -6.57 -2.80 8.27
C GLU A 30 -5.04 -2.82 8.17
N GLU A 31 -4.43 -4.01 8.13
CA GLU A 31 -2.98 -4.17 8.22
C GLU A 31 -2.25 -3.38 7.12
N ARG A 32 -2.70 -3.49 5.87
CA ARG A 32 -2.07 -2.77 4.76
C ARG A 32 -2.11 -1.27 4.96
N GLN A 33 -3.24 -0.71 5.33
CA GLN A 33 -3.38 0.72 5.57
C GLN A 33 -2.46 1.19 6.72
N MET A 34 -2.32 0.40 7.78
CA MET A 34 -1.44 0.72 8.91
C MET A 34 0.04 0.68 8.51
N THR A 35 0.44 -0.28 7.67
CA THR A 35 1.83 -0.46 7.24
C THR A 35 2.29 0.57 6.21
N ILE A 36 1.39 1.17 5.42
CA ILE A 36 1.73 2.26 4.50
C ILE A 36 2.29 3.44 5.30
N LYS A 37 3.48 3.91 4.93
CA LYS A 37 4.12 5.08 5.53
C LYS A 37 3.22 6.30 5.40
N ASN A 38 3.18 7.12 6.44
CA ASN A 38 2.54 8.43 6.34
C ASN A 38 3.32 9.32 5.37
N ALA A 39 2.63 10.29 4.78
CA ALA A 39 3.25 11.33 3.98
C ALA A 39 4.37 12.01 4.77
N TYR A 40 5.46 12.35 4.07
CA TYR A 40 6.58 13.04 4.68
C TYR A 40 6.22 14.51 4.93
N GLU A 41 6.20 14.93 6.20
CA GLU A 41 5.92 16.34 6.60
C GLU A 41 4.80 17.01 5.78
N THR A 42 5.14 18.06 5.02
CA THR A 42 4.23 18.88 4.20
C THR A 42 4.08 18.35 2.77
N THR A 43 4.27 17.05 2.53
CA THR A 43 4.08 16.43 1.21
C THR A 43 2.64 15.97 1.01
N CYS A 44 2.25 15.80 -0.24
CA CYS A 44 0.91 15.36 -0.70
C CYS A 44 -0.19 16.43 -0.68
N ASP A 45 0.02 17.60 -0.06
CA ASP A 45 -1.00 18.67 0.04
C ASP A 45 -1.49 19.16 -1.33
N TRP A 46 -0.61 19.16 -2.33
CA TRP A 46 -0.89 19.56 -3.72
C TRP A 46 -2.07 18.79 -4.33
N LEU A 47 -2.34 17.57 -3.86
CA LEU A 47 -3.45 16.77 -4.40
C LEU A 47 -4.78 17.49 -4.25
N PHE A 48 -5.00 18.18 -3.12
CA PHE A 48 -6.24 18.90 -2.85
C PHE A 48 -6.39 20.18 -3.68
N GLU A 49 -5.31 20.65 -4.30
CA GLU A 49 -5.27 21.78 -5.20
C GLU A 49 -5.26 21.34 -6.68
N CYS A 50 -5.10 20.04 -6.94
CA CYS A 50 -5.11 19.46 -8.27
C CYS A 50 -6.50 19.61 -8.91
N PRO A 51 -6.61 20.17 -10.14
CA PRO A 51 -7.89 20.44 -10.80
C PRO A 51 -8.76 19.17 -10.95
N GLU A 52 -8.17 18.04 -11.27
CA GLU A 52 -8.86 16.76 -11.42
C GLU A 52 -9.45 16.29 -10.09
N TYR A 53 -8.69 16.42 -8.99
CA TYR A 53 -9.15 16.06 -7.65
C TYR A 53 -10.23 17.02 -7.16
N MET A 54 -10.02 18.32 -7.31
CA MET A 54 -11.01 19.34 -6.93
C MET A 54 -12.34 19.12 -7.68
N SER A 55 -12.28 18.97 -8.99
CA SER A 55 -13.46 18.72 -9.81
C SER A 55 -14.17 17.41 -9.46
N TRP A 56 -13.42 16.34 -9.09
CA TRP A 56 -13.99 15.07 -8.64
C TRP A 56 -14.62 15.17 -7.25
N SER A 57 -14.01 15.92 -6.33
CA SER A 57 -14.45 16.04 -4.94
C SER A 57 -15.61 17.04 -4.75
N LEU A 58 -15.81 17.98 -5.68
CA LEU A 58 -16.90 18.94 -5.61
C LEU A 58 -18.26 18.25 -5.72
N LEU A 59 -19.17 18.63 -4.82
CA LEU A 59 -20.55 18.19 -4.82
C LEU A 59 -21.38 19.21 -5.59
N SER A 60 -21.41 19.12 -6.92
CA SER A 60 -22.27 20.00 -7.71
C SER A 60 -23.68 19.42 -7.83
N ASN A 61 -24.68 20.30 -7.92
CA ASN A 61 -26.08 19.91 -8.10
C ASN A 61 -26.36 19.29 -9.49
N ASN A 62 -25.38 19.25 -10.38
CA ASN A 62 -25.51 18.78 -11.76
C ASN A 62 -25.04 17.31 -11.90
N MET A 63 -25.72 16.40 -11.18
CA MET A 63 -25.39 14.95 -11.09
C MET A 63 -25.31 14.20 -12.43
N LYS A 64 -25.84 14.77 -13.52
CA LYS A 64 -25.97 14.05 -14.81
C LYS A 64 -24.71 14.04 -15.67
N THR A 65 -23.71 14.87 -15.37
CA THR A 65 -22.55 15.09 -16.25
C THR A 65 -21.19 14.86 -15.57
N GLU A 66 -21.16 14.53 -14.30
CA GLU A 66 -19.87 14.40 -13.58
C GLU A 66 -19.41 12.97 -13.48
N ASP A 67 -18.18 12.76 -13.94
CA ASP A 67 -17.49 11.46 -13.83
C ASP A 67 -17.32 11.07 -12.37
N PRO A 68 -17.87 9.91 -11.93
CA PRO A 68 -17.78 9.48 -10.54
C PRO A 68 -16.39 9.02 -10.16
N PHE A 69 -15.49 8.81 -11.16
CA PHE A 69 -14.21 8.17 -10.98
C PHE A 69 -13.04 9.15 -11.09
N LEU A 70 -12.12 9.04 -10.13
CA LEU A 70 -10.78 9.59 -10.18
C LEU A 70 -9.78 8.44 -10.20
N TRP A 71 -8.78 8.51 -11.06
CA TRP A 71 -7.75 7.49 -11.16
C TRP A 71 -6.36 8.09 -10.95
N ILE A 72 -5.72 7.72 -9.85
CA ILE A 72 -4.33 8.07 -9.56
C ILE A 72 -3.42 7.01 -10.18
N LYS A 73 -2.67 7.37 -11.21
CA LYS A 73 -1.73 6.50 -11.91
C LYS A 73 -0.29 6.88 -11.62
N GLY A 74 0.60 5.89 -11.69
CA GLY A 74 2.04 6.13 -11.55
C GLY A 74 2.84 4.84 -11.56
N GLY A 75 4.14 4.92 -11.79
CA GLY A 75 5.07 3.81 -11.80
C GLY A 75 5.23 3.12 -10.43
N ALA A 76 5.98 2.04 -10.42
CA ALA A 76 6.40 1.40 -9.17
C ALA A 76 7.19 2.38 -8.30
N GLY A 77 6.87 2.46 -7.00
CA GLY A 77 7.59 3.33 -6.06
C GLY A 77 7.34 4.83 -6.21
N SER A 78 6.36 5.26 -7.03
CA SER A 78 6.01 6.69 -7.16
C SER A 78 5.35 7.30 -5.93
N GLY A 79 4.81 6.50 -4.99
CA GLY A 79 4.18 7.01 -3.76
C GLY A 79 2.66 6.99 -3.77
N LYS A 80 2.01 6.33 -4.73
CA LYS A 80 0.53 6.23 -4.86
C LYS A 80 -0.18 5.86 -3.57
N SER A 81 0.25 4.78 -2.90
CA SER A 81 -0.39 4.31 -1.67
C SER A 81 -0.26 5.32 -0.53
N THR A 82 0.87 6.02 -0.43
CA THR A 82 1.05 7.10 0.55
C THR A 82 0.08 8.24 0.26
N LEU A 83 -0.05 8.64 -1.01
CA LEU A 83 -0.99 9.68 -1.44
C LEU A 83 -2.45 9.28 -1.21
N MET A 84 -2.82 8.02 -1.50
CA MET A 84 -4.16 7.47 -1.23
C MET A 84 -4.49 7.48 0.26
N LYS A 85 -3.54 7.03 1.11
CA LYS A 85 -3.71 7.07 2.57
C LYS A 85 -3.83 8.51 3.08
N PHE A 86 -3.04 9.42 2.53
CA PHE A 86 -3.11 10.85 2.84
C PHE A 86 -4.48 11.43 2.46
N ALA A 87 -4.95 11.18 1.24
CA ALA A 87 -6.26 11.62 0.77
C ALA A 87 -7.38 11.08 1.66
N PHE A 88 -7.41 9.79 1.93
CA PHE A 88 -8.39 9.16 2.80
C PHE A 88 -8.39 9.75 4.23
N THR A 89 -7.20 10.05 4.77
CA THR A 89 -7.07 10.53 6.15
C THR A 89 -7.46 12.01 6.31
N TYR A 90 -7.11 12.86 5.33
CA TYR A 90 -7.19 14.31 5.48
C TYR A 90 -8.34 14.97 4.71
N HIS A 91 -8.90 14.31 3.69
CA HIS A 91 -10.03 14.84 2.94
C HIS A 91 -11.24 15.22 3.84
N PRO A 92 -11.68 14.35 4.77
CA PRO A 92 -12.83 14.66 5.63
C PRO A 92 -12.65 15.92 6.47
N LYS A 93 -11.43 16.18 6.92
CA LYS A 93 -11.11 17.35 7.76
C LYS A 93 -11.16 18.67 7.00
N ARG A 94 -11.09 18.62 5.67
CA ARG A 94 -11.06 19.82 4.83
C ARG A 94 -12.41 20.20 4.25
N GLN A 95 -13.29 19.24 3.97
CA GLN A 95 -14.48 19.50 3.15
C GLN A 95 -15.84 19.24 3.84
N SER A 96 -15.98 18.15 4.60
CA SER A 96 -17.25 17.81 5.25
C SER A 96 -17.13 16.59 6.19
N ASP A 97 -18.21 16.31 6.94
CA ASP A 97 -18.40 15.09 7.74
C ASP A 97 -18.95 13.92 6.90
N ASP A 98 -18.76 13.92 5.59
CA ASP A 98 -19.26 12.86 4.71
C ASP A 98 -18.58 11.50 5.01
N PRO A 99 -19.28 10.38 4.84
CA PRO A 99 -18.71 9.08 5.10
C PRO A 99 -17.66 8.70 4.03
N PHE A 100 -16.53 8.16 4.52
CA PHE A 100 -15.43 7.67 3.72
C PHE A 100 -15.24 6.20 3.97
N ILE A 101 -15.06 5.44 2.87
CA ILE A 101 -14.72 4.02 2.93
C ILE A 101 -13.47 3.76 2.10
N ALA A 102 -12.65 2.82 2.52
CA ALA A 102 -11.42 2.51 1.82
C ALA A 102 -11.06 1.03 1.87
N PHE A 103 -10.32 0.59 0.85
CA PHE A 103 -9.59 -0.66 0.85
C PHE A 103 -8.23 -0.50 0.17
N PHE A 104 -7.23 -1.13 0.74
CA PHE A 104 -5.84 -1.10 0.26
C PHE A 104 -5.43 -2.53 -0.09
N PHE A 105 -5.34 -2.84 -1.39
CA PHE A 105 -4.86 -4.15 -1.84
C PHE A 105 -3.41 -4.37 -1.42
N ASN A 106 -3.03 -5.64 -1.24
CA ASN A 106 -1.69 -6.02 -0.82
C ASN A 106 -1.26 -7.32 -1.50
N ALA A 107 -0.46 -7.23 -2.54
CA ALA A 107 0.05 -8.39 -3.29
C ALA A 107 0.84 -9.37 -2.42
N ARG A 108 1.44 -8.89 -1.34
CA ARG A 108 2.22 -9.69 -0.37
C ARG A 108 1.39 -10.24 0.79
N GLY A 109 0.13 -9.85 0.87
CA GLY A 109 -0.78 -10.22 1.93
C GLY A 109 -1.44 -11.58 1.71
N THR A 110 -2.43 -11.86 2.56
CA THR A 110 -3.28 -13.05 2.47
C THR A 110 -4.17 -13.01 1.22
N ASP A 111 -4.85 -14.10 0.90
CA ASP A 111 -5.77 -14.15 -0.25
C ASP A 111 -6.90 -13.13 -0.13
N LEU A 112 -7.37 -12.85 1.09
CA LEU A 112 -8.38 -11.81 1.29
C LEU A 112 -7.86 -10.40 1.01
N GLN A 113 -6.57 -10.15 1.14
CA GLN A 113 -5.99 -8.86 0.81
C GLN A 113 -5.76 -8.65 -0.71
N LYS A 114 -5.95 -9.70 -1.54
CA LYS A 114 -5.73 -9.71 -3.00
C LYS A 114 -7.00 -9.92 -3.82
N THR A 115 -8.12 -10.22 -3.22
CA THR A 115 -9.36 -10.62 -3.92
C THR A 115 -10.47 -9.59 -3.81
N ALA A 116 -11.36 -9.58 -4.80
CA ALA A 116 -12.59 -8.79 -4.77
C ALA A 116 -13.44 -9.09 -3.53
N LYS A 117 -13.59 -10.37 -3.19
CA LYS A 117 -14.29 -10.80 -1.97
C LYS A 117 -13.71 -10.18 -0.70
N GLY A 118 -12.39 -10.16 -0.60
CA GLY A 118 -11.68 -9.55 0.54
C GLY A 118 -11.88 -8.04 0.62
N MET A 119 -12.03 -7.35 -0.53
CA MET A 119 -12.33 -5.92 -0.59
C MET A 119 -13.81 -5.62 -0.22
N TYR A 120 -14.76 -6.41 -0.69
CA TYR A 120 -16.18 -6.13 -0.45
C TYR A 120 -16.55 -6.20 1.03
N ARG A 121 -15.92 -7.09 1.80
CA ARG A 121 -16.17 -7.27 3.24
C ARG A 121 -15.90 -6.02 4.07
N PRO A 122 -14.68 -5.40 4.04
CA PRO A 122 -14.39 -4.18 4.77
C PRO A 122 -15.19 -2.98 4.27
N LEU A 123 -15.46 -2.85 2.97
CA LEU A 123 -16.30 -1.77 2.47
C LEU A 123 -17.72 -1.86 3.05
N LEU A 124 -18.31 -3.05 3.03
CA LEU A 124 -19.62 -3.27 3.64
C LEU A 124 -19.60 -3.02 5.16
N LEU A 125 -18.56 -3.48 5.86
CA LEU A 125 -18.38 -3.25 7.29
C LEU A 125 -18.36 -1.75 7.62
N GLN A 126 -17.57 -0.95 6.88
CA GLN A 126 -17.45 0.49 7.07
C GLN A 126 -18.78 1.22 6.82
N ILE A 127 -19.53 0.84 5.78
CA ILE A 127 -20.88 1.39 5.50
C ILE A 127 -21.83 1.08 6.66
N LEU A 128 -21.76 -0.13 7.20
CA LEU A 128 -22.69 -0.58 8.23
C LEU A 128 -22.35 -0.08 9.64
N GLN A 129 -21.13 0.37 9.89
CA GLN A 129 -20.72 0.90 11.21
C GLN A 129 -21.20 2.34 11.47
N GLY A 130 -21.46 3.12 10.42
CA GLY A 130 -21.65 4.57 10.51
C GLY A 130 -23.13 5.05 10.59
N THR A 131 -24.13 4.16 10.54
CA THR A 131 -25.53 4.61 10.36
C THR A 131 -26.52 3.88 11.24
N GLU A 132 -27.48 4.63 11.80
CA GLU A 132 -28.76 4.07 12.29
C GLU A 132 -29.54 3.48 11.12
N ARG A 133 -30.11 2.28 11.30
CA ARG A 133 -30.68 1.48 10.22
C ARG A 133 -32.18 1.52 10.19
N THR A 134 -32.73 1.65 8.99
CA THR A 134 -34.17 1.52 8.75
C THR A 134 -34.62 0.06 8.84
N PRO A 135 -35.92 -0.20 9.15
CA PRO A 135 -36.46 -1.56 9.17
C PRO A 135 -36.28 -2.35 7.87
N CYS A 136 -36.24 -1.64 6.71
CA CYS A 136 -36.00 -2.28 5.40
C CYS A 136 -34.55 -2.75 5.25
N GLU A 137 -33.60 -2.00 5.78
CA GLU A 137 -32.16 -2.37 5.78
C GLU A 137 -31.91 -3.58 6.67
N VAL A 138 -32.53 -3.62 7.82
CA VAL A 138 -32.51 -4.77 8.74
C VAL A 138 -33.02 -6.03 8.02
N ARG A 139 -34.12 -5.93 7.24
CA ARG A 139 -34.66 -7.05 6.49
C ARG A 139 -33.71 -7.58 5.40
N ALA A 140 -33.03 -6.71 4.70
CA ALA A 140 -32.02 -7.10 3.70
C ALA A 140 -30.86 -7.88 4.34
N LEU A 141 -30.42 -7.45 5.54
CA LEU A 141 -29.41 -8.15 6.32
C LEU A 141 -29.92 -9.52 6.83
N GLU A 142 -31.15 -9.60 7.32
CA GLU A 142 -31.76 -10.87 7.77
C GLU A 142 -31.81 -11.93 6.65
N GLN A 143 -32.14 -11.54 5.44
CA GLN A 143 -32.15 -12.46 4.30
C GLN A 143 -30.78 -13.05 4.02
N SER A 144 -29.73 -12.22 4.13
CA SER A 144 -28.34 -12.66 3.97
C SER A 144 -27.86 -13.54 5.12
N ILE A 145 -28.36 -13.31 6.34
CA ILE A 145 -28.03 -14.07 7.54
C ILE A 145 -28.59 -15.49 7.52
N ARG A 146 -29.79 -15.70 6.94
CA ARG A 146 -30.42 -17.02 6.87
C ARG A 146 -29.62 -18.07 6.12
N GLY A 147 -28.66 -17.66 5.26
CA GLY A 147 -27.73 -18.54 4.59
C GLY A 147 -26.53 -19.03 5.43
N GLY A 148 -26.38 -18.54 6.66
CA GLY A 148 -25.26 -18.84 7.58
C GLY A 148 -24.03 -18.00 7.33
N PHE A 149 -23.27 -17.68 8.40
CA PHE A 149 -22.07 -16.81 8.34
C PHE A 149 -20.77 -17.54 8.02
N SER A 150 -20.78 -18.84 7.83
CA SER A 150 -19.54 -19.63 7.76
C SER A 150 -18.68 -19.32 6.53
N THR A 151 -19.30 -18.94 5.40
CA THR A 151 -18.56 -18.57 4.18
C THR A 151 -19.32 -17.52 3.38
N TRP A 152 -18.79 -16.31 3.33
CA TRP A 152 -19.32 -15.27 2.46
C TRP A 152 -19.18 -15.64 0.99
N GLN A 153 -20.26 -15.61 0.24
CA GLN A 153 -20.25 -15.73 -1.22
C GLN A 153 -20.10 -14.34 -1.83
N THR A 154 -19.28 -14.22 -2.88
CA THR A 154 -19.00 -12.93 -3.53
C THR A 154 -20.26 -12.23 -4.04
N TYR A 155 -21.23 -12.98 -4.58
CA TYR A 155 -22.49 -12.41 -5.07
C TYR A 155 -23.32 -11.77 -3.95
N ALA A 156 -23.38 -12.39 -2.76
CA ALA A 156 -24.13 -11.87 -1.63
C ALA A 156 -23.56 -10.53 -1.12
N LEU A 157 -22.23 -10.43 -1.08
CA LEU A 157 -21.55 -9.17 -0.74
C LEU A 157 -21.84 -8.06 -1.75
N LYS A 158 -21.86 -8.40 -3.06
CA LYS A 158 -22.23 -7.44 -4.11
C LYS A 158 -23.67 -6.96 -3.98
N GLU A 159 -24.62 -7.88 -3.78
CA GLU A 159 -26.03 -7.54 -3.56
C GLU A 159 -26.21 -6.58 -2.38
N LEU A 160 -25.50 -6.81 -1.28
CA LEU A 160 -25.54 -5.91 -0.13
C LEU A 160 -24.94 -4.54 -0.43
N LEU A 161 -23.82 -4.46 -1.14
CA LEU A 161 -23.24 -3.18 -1.58
C LEU A 161 -24.21 -2.44 -2.54
N GLU A 162 -24.81 -3.13 -3.50
CA GLU A 162 -25.83 -2.58 -4.41
C GLU A 162 -27.12 -2.15 -3.68
N TYR A 163 -27.39 -2.75 -2.53
CA TYR A 163 -28.52 -2.35 -1.70
C TYR A 163 -28.22 -1.12 -0.86
N PHE A 164 -27.08 -1.08 -0.14
CA PHE A 164 -26.78 -0.03 0.83
C PHE A 164 -26.22 1.25 0.18
N ILE A 165 -25.26 1.16 -0.73
CA ILE A 165 -24.59 2.34 -1.29
C ILE A 165 -25.57 3.31 -1.96
N PRO A 166 -26.50 2.88 -2.84
CA PRO A 166 -27.44 3.81 -3.46
C PRO A 166 -28.53 4.35 -2.55
N ARG A 167 -28.58 3.90 -1.29
CA ARG A 167 -29.52 4.37 -0.25
C ARG A 167 -28.86 5.26 0.79
N SER A 168 -27.59 5.56 0.62
CA SER A 168 -26.91 6.51 1.50
C SER A 168 -27.61 7.85 1.49
N SER A 169 -27.89 8.41 2.67
CA SER A 169 -28.46 9.76 2.82
C SER A 169 -27.42 10.87 2.66
N ARG A 170 -26.13 10.51 2.61
CA ARG A 170 -24.99 11.43 2.47
C ARG A 170 -24.15 11.03 1.28
N PRO A 171 -23.39 11.97 0.69
CA PRO A 171 -22.34 11.64 -0.27
C PRO A 171 -21.40 10.59 0.29
N LEU A 172 -21.02 9.60 -0.52
CA LEU A 172 -20.11 8.52 -0.14
C LEU A 172 -18.86 8.56 -1.01
N PHE A 173 -17.71 8.67 -0.37
CA PHE A 173 -16.40 8.63 -1.01
C PHE A 173 -15.71 7.30 -0.75
N CYS A 174 -15.26 6.64 -1.80
CA CYS A 174 -14.60 5.33 -1.74
C CYS A 174 -13.18 5.40 -2.31
N PHE A 175 -12.20 4.95 -1.53
CA PHE A 175 -10.78 4.94 -1.93
C PHE A 175 -10.31 3.49 -2.09
N ILE A 176 -9.90 3.11 -3.30
CA ILE A 176 -9.40 1.77 -3.61
C ILE A 176 -7.95 1.87 -4.06
N ASP A 177 -7.04 1.54 -3.16
CA ASP A 177 -5.61 1.61 -3.43
C ASP A 177 -5.07 0.34 -4.08
N ALA A 178 -4.08 0.53 -4.97
CA ALA A 178 -3.29 -0.53 -5.61
C ALA A 178 -4.16 -1.60 -6.34
N LEU A 179 -5.11 -1.18 -7.16
CA LEU A 179 -6.00 -2.08 -7.90
C LEU A 179 -5.23 -3.09 -8.78
N ASN A 180 -4.00 -2.76 -9.20
CA ASN A 180 -3.11 -3.69 -9.91
C ASN A 180 -2.55 -4.83 -9.03
N GLU A 181 -2.70 -4.76 -7.70
CA GLU A 181 -2.34 -5.82 -6.75
C GLU A 181 -3.52 -6.77 -6.47
N CYS A 182 -4.71 -6.48 -7.00
CA CYS A 182 -5.83 -7.40 -7.04
C CYS A 182 -5.54 -8.57 -7.99
N GLN A 183 -6.09 -9.76 -7.72
CA GLN A 183 -6.00 -10.88 -8.64
C GLN A 183 -6.52 -10.49 -10.03
N SER A 184 -5.80 -10.86 -11.07
CA SER A 184 -6.09 -10.44 -12.45
C SER A 184 -7.49 -10.83 -12.93
N SER A 185 -8.02 -11.96 -12.44
CA SER A 185 -9.40 -12.41 -12.69
C SER A 185 -10.44 -11.44 -12.14
N ASP A 186 -10.16 -10.80 -11.03
CA ASP A 186 -11.12 -10.02 -10.25
C ASP A 186 -11.13 -8.53 -10.62
N VAL A 187 -10.04 -8.02 -11.18
CA VAL A 187 -9.85 -6.59 -11.47
C VAL A 187 -11.00 -6.01 -12.30
N ARG A 188 -11.38 -6.71 -13.37
CA ARG A 188 -12.47 -6.26 -14.25
C ARG A 188 -13.81 -6.31 -13.52
N GLU A 189 -14.05 -7.37 -12.76
CA GLU A 189 -15.26 -7.53 -11.96
C GLU A 189 -15.41 -6.40 -10.93
N VAL A 190 -14.32 -6.03 -10.25
CA VAL A 190 -14.28 -4.90 -9.32
C VAL A 190 -14.70 -3.62 -10.02
N TYR A 191 -14.08 -3.30 -11.16
CA TYR A 191 -14.40 -2.06 -11.88
C TYR A 191 -15.86 -2.02 -12.35
N GLU A 192 -16.39 -3.12 -12.93
CA GLU A 192 -17.78 -3.20 -13.39
C GLU A 192 -18.78 -3.06 -12.21
N LEU A 193 -18.46 -3.61 -11.04
CA LEU A 193 -19.30 -3.38 -9.85
C LEU A 193 -19.36 -1.90 -9.47
N PHE A 194 -18.23 -1.20 -9.41
CA PHE A 194 -18.20 0.22 -9.06
C PHE A 194 -18.93 1.08 -10.10
N LYS A 195 -18.79 0.75 -11.38
CA LYS A 195 -19.54 1.39 -12.47
C LYS A 195 -21.05 1.22 -12.26
N ARG A 196 -21.50 -0.01 -12.00
CA ARG A 196 -22.90 -0.30 -11.71
C ARG A 196 -23.42 0.43 -10.46
N LEU A 197 -22.62 0.48 -9.39
CA LEU A 197 -22.95 1.22 -8.19
C LEU A 197 -23.14 2.72 -8.48
N ALA A 198 -22.24 3.32 -9.26
CA ALA A 198 -22.36 4.72 -9.67
C ALA A 198 -23.62 4.98 -10.49
N GLU A 199 -23.98 4.08 -11.43
CA GLU A 199 -25.22 4.15 -12.20
C GLU A 199 -26.47 4.05 -11.31
N LEU A 200 -26.46 3.14 -10.32
CA LEU A 200 -27.56 2.99 -9.36
C LEU A 200 -27.70 4.22 -8.47
N CYS A 201 -26.60 4.79 -8.04
CA CYS A 201 -26.57 6.04 -7.26
C CYS A 201 -27.14 7.21 -8.07
N ALA A 202 -26.71 7.36 -9.33
CA ALA A 202 -27.22 8.40 -10.22
C ALA A 202 -28.74 8.30 -10.44
N LYS A 203 -29.29 7.07 -10.60
CA LYS A 203 -30.74 6.83 -10.71
C LYS A 203 -31.49 7.22 -9.43
N LYS A 204 -30.86 7.13 -8.28
CA LYS A 204 -31.45 7.46 -6.97
C LYS A 204 -31.11 8.87 -6.47
N GLN A 205 -30.39 9.63 -7.28
CA GLN A 205 -29.91 10.97 -6.95
C GLN A 205 -29.03 11.01 -5.69
N THR A 206 -28.26 9.93 -5.45
CA THR A 206 -27.27 9.86 -4.41
C THR A 206 -25.87 10.05 -5.01
N ILE A 207 -24.98 10.68 -4.23
CA ILE A 207 -23.62 10.96 -4.69
C ILE A 207 -22.70 9.82 -4.24
N PHE A 208 -22.04 9.20 -5.23
CA PHE A 208 -21.03 8.18 -5.00
C PHE A 208 -19.78 8.51 -5.82
N ARG A 209 -18.66 8.70 -5.15
CA ARG A 209 -17.38 9.07 -5.75
C ARG A 209 -16.34 8.00 -5.44
N VAL A 210 -15.58 7.57 -6.43
CA VAL A 210 -14.56 6.53 -6.26
C VAL A 210 -13.22 7.02 -6.76
N CYS A 211 -12.20 6.91 -5.89
CA CYS A 211 -10.81 7.16 -6.24
C CYS A 211 -10.06 5.83 -6.30
N PHE A 212 -9.56 5.47 -7.48
CA PHE A 212 -8.70 4.31 -7.69
C PHE A 212 -7.24 4.73 -7.74
N SER A 213 -6.35 3.85 -7.30
CA SER A 213 -4.94 3.94 -7.65
C SER A 213 -4.45 2.68 -8.36
N SER A 214 -3.53 2.82 -9.32
CA SER A 214 -2.90 1.69 -9.99
C SER A 214 -1.59 2.08 -10.69
N ARG A 215 -0.84 1.06 -11.16
CA ARG A 215 0.22 1.28 -12.15
C ARG A 215 -0.36 1.64 -13.53
N HIS A 216 0.48 2.20 -14.43
CA HIS A 216 0.07 2.62 -15.78
C HIS A 216 -0.46 1.46 -16.65
N ASN A 217 0.11 0.27 -16.49
CA ASN A 217 -0.15 -0.92 -17.31
C ASN A 217 -1.49 -1.63 -17.03
N LEU A 218 -2.30 -1.11 -16.11
CA LEU A 218 -3.62 -1.69 -15.86
C LEU A 218 -4.59 -1.27 -16.97
N ASN A 219 -4.81 -2.18 -17.93
CA ASN A 219 -5.72 -1.98 -19.06
C ASN A 219 -7.19 -2.21 -18.64
N ILE A 220 -7.80 -1.19 -18.05
CA ILE A 220 -9.24 -1.11 -17.92
C ILE A 220 -9.68 0.04 -18.84
N PRO A 221 -10.65 -0.19 -19.75
CA PRO A 221 -11.21 0.89 -20.55
C PRO A 221 -12.04 1.81 -19.62
N ALA A 222 -11.35 2.70 -18.94
CA ALA A 222 -11.97 3.73 -18.11
C ALA A 222 -12.52 4.83 -19.04
N GLN A 223 -13.72 4.62 -19.55
CA GLN A 223 -14.49 5.68 -20.18
C GLN A 223 -15.03 6.58 -19.05
N ASN A 224 -14.91 7.88 -19.23
CA ASN A 224 -15.40 8.90 -18.28
C ASN A 224 -14.69 8.81 -16.90
N CYS A 225 -13.39 8.99 -16.88
CA CYS A 225 -12.59 8.97 -15.66
C CYS A 225 -11.56 10.11 -15.69
N ARG A 226 -11.50 10.90 -14.62
CA ARG A 226 -10.39 11.85 -14.42
C ARG A 226 -9.13 11.10 -14.03
N VAL A 227 -8.01 11.44 -14.63
CA VAL A 227 -6.73 10.77 -14.41
C VAL A 227 -5.70 11.76 -13.89
N VAL A 228 -5.04 11.39 -12.79
CA VAL A 228 -3.88 12.09 -12.23
C VAL A 228 -2.67 11.16 -12.39
N CYS A 229 -1.74 11.51 -13.29
CA CYS A 229 -0.45 10.81 -13.44
C CYS A 229 0.57 11.47 -12.51
N LEU A 230 1.11 10.73 -11.54
CA LEU A 230 1.98 11.31 -10.50
C LEU A 230 3.24 11.93 -11.09
N GLU A 231 3.85 11.26 -12.06
CA GLU A 231 5.10 11.71 -12.70
C GLU A 231 4.94 13.05 -13.45
N GLU A 232 3.71 13.39 -13.84
CA GLU A 232 3.36 14.61 -14.56
C GLU A 232 3.00 15.76 -13.62
N GLN A 233 2.84 15.49 -12.31
CA GLN A 233 2.43 16.50 -11.34
C GLN A 233 3.65 17.25 -10.79
N GLU A 234 3.68 18.57 -10.98
CA GLU A 234 4.75 19.41 -10.42
C GLU A 234 4.74 19.37 -8.89
N GLY A 235 3.57 19.35 -8.23
CA GLY A 235 3.47 19.19 -6.79
C GLY A 235 4.13 17.94 -6.26
N HIS A 236 3.96 16.81 -6.95
CA HIS A 236 4.66 15.56 -6.63
C HIS A 236 6.17 15.67 -6.83
N SER A 237 6.60 16.29 -7.90
CA SER A 237 8.00 16.56 -8.19
C SER A 237 8.64 17.47 -7.12
N GLN A 238 7.91 18.44 -6.60
CA GLN A 238 8.34 19.29 -5.49
C GLN A 238 8.40 18.52 -4.16
N ASP A 239 7.51 17.58 -3.92
CA ASP A 239 7.56 16.73 -2.73
C ASP A 239 8.83 15.88 -2.70
N ILE A 240 9.25 15.33 -3.85
CA ILE A 240 10.53 14.61 -3.98
C ILE A 240 11.70 15.55 -3.67
N LEU A 241 11.67 16.79 -4.18
CA LEU A 241 12.71 17.77 -3.89
C LEU A 241 12.79 18.10 -2.40
N ARG A 242 11.65 18.39 -1.74
CA ARG A 242 11.58 18.65 -0.29
C ARG A 242 12.17 17.49 0.52
N TYR A 243 11.83 16.26 0.15
CA TYR A 243 12.43 15.09 0.80
C TYR A 243 13.95 15.05 0.65
N ILE A 244 14.46 15.30 -0.57
CA ILE A 244 15.90 15.35 -0.85
C ILE A 244 16.58 16.46 -0.04
N GLU A 245 16.02 17.67 -0.01
CA GLU A 245 16.53 18.82 0.72
C GLU A 245 16.68 18.54 2.23
N HIS A 246 15.69 17.89 2.82
CA HIS A 246 15.68 17.61 4.25
C HIS A 246 16.54 16.41 4.65
N LYS A 247 16.70 15.42 3.78
CA LYS A 247 17.36 14.14 4.13
C LYS A 247 18.77 14.00 3.61
N LEU A 248 19.13 14.73 2.57
CA LEU A 248 20.46 14.63 1.99
C LEU A 248 21.48 15.42 2.83
N GLN A 249 22.49 14.72 3.31
CA GLN A 249 23.63 15.32 4.01
C GLN A 249 24.66 15.81 2.99
N ILE A 250 24.70 17.11 2.75
CA ILE A 250 25.64 17.75 1.81
C ILE A 250 26.86 18.21 2.57
N ARG A 251 28.05 17.93 2.04
CA ARG A 251 29.30 18.33 2.64
C ARG A 251 29.58 19.83 2.41
N PRO A 252 30.31 20.49 3.31
CA PRO A 252 30.79 21.85 3.09
C PRO A 252 31.59 21.93 1.79
N GLY A 253 31.25 22.91 0.92
CA GLY A 253 31.91 23.15 -0.36
C GLY A 253 31.29 22.43 -1.57
N GLU A 254 30.28 21.55 -1.38
CA GLU A 254 29.51 20.99 -2.49
C GLU A 254 28.34 21.91 -2.89
N PRO A 255 28.00 22.05 -4.18
CA PRO A 255 26.91 22.91 -4.65
C PRO A 255 25.54 22.27 -4.33
N ALA A 256 24.97 22.61 -3.18
CA ALA A 256 23.75 21.99 -2.65
C ALA A 256 22.59 22.00 -3.63
N GLN A 257 22.21 23.18 -4.14
CA GLN A 257 21.07 23.30 -5.05
C GLN A 257 21.24 22.50 -6.35
N ALA A 258 22.42 22.59 -6.97
CA ALA A 258 22.69 21.85 -8.20
C ALA A 258 22.61 20.34 -8.01
N THR A 259 23.06 19.86 -6.85
CA THR A 259 23.02 18.46 -6.44
C THR A 259 21.58 17.98 -6.22
N GLN A 260 20.79 18.73 -5.47
CA GLN A 260 19.39 18.43 -5.19
C GLN A 260 18.53 18.40 -6.46
N GLN A 261 18.73 19.37 -7.35
CA GLN A 261 18.06 19.43 -8.65
C GLN A 261 18.46 18.28 -9.58
N ALA A 262 19.73 17.86 -9.54
CA ALA A 262 20.19 16.71 -10.31
C ALA A 262 19.54 15.39 -9.81
N LEU A 263 19.42 15.23 -8.49
CA LEU A 263 18.70 14.10 -7.87
C LEU A 263 17.22 14.10 -8.23
N LYS A 264 16.54 15.25 -8.11
CA LYS A 264 15.13 15.40 -8.49
C LYS A 264 14.89 14.96 -9.93
N ARG A 265 15.70 15.46 -10.86
CA ARG A 265 15.60 15.10 -12.28
C ARG A 265 15.82 13.61 -12.52
N LYS A 266 16.80 13.01 -11.85
CA LYS A 266 17.15 11.59 -12.03
C LYS A 266 16.11 10.67 -11.38
N ALA A 267 15.44 11.11 -10.32
CA ALA A 267 14.33 10.38 -9.69
C ALA A 267 13.11 10.24 -10.62
N SER A 268 12.90 11.17 -11.57
CA SER A 268 11.84 11.11 -12.60
C SER A 268 10.46 10.74 -12.04
N GLY A 269 10.06 11.33 -10.90
CA GLY A 269 8.78 11.04 -10.24
C GLY A 269 8.75 9.76 -9.38
N VAL A 270 9.86 9.02 -9.28
CA VAL A 270 9.93 7.80 -8.45
C VAL A 270 10.47 8.13 -7.06
N PHE A 271 9.56 8.30 -6.10
CA PHE A 271 9.90 8.68 -4.72
C PHE A 271 10.81 7.65 -4.04
N LEU A 272 10.56 6.36 -4.26
CA LEU A 272 11.38 5.28 -3.72
C LEU A 272 12.83 5.34 -4.22
N TRP A 273 13.03 5.68 -5.49
CA TRP A 273 14.37 5.90 -6.03
C TRP A 273 15.11 7.00 -5.26
N ALA A 274 14.45 8.14 -5.04
CA ALA A 274 15.03 9.25 -4.28
C ALA A 274 15.40 8.83 -2.85
N MET A 275 14.52 8.08 -2.18
CA MET A 275 14.76 7.57 -0.82
C MET A 275 16.00 6.67 -0.76
N LEU A 276 16.11 5.71 -1.67
CA LEU A 276 17.23 4.76 -1.71
C LEU A 276 18.55 5.47 -2.01
N VAL A 277 18.55 6.36 -3.01
CA VAL A 277 19.75 7.06 -3.43
C VAL A 277 20.25 8.04 -2.36
N VAL A 278 19.36 8.79 -1.73
CA VAL A 278 19.71 9.63 -0.57
C VAL A 278 20.35 8.79 0.55
N GLY A 279 19.80 7.62 0.85
CA GLY A 279 20.37 6.69 1.81
C GLY A 279 21.77 6.20 1.44
N ILE A 280 21.99 5.86 0.16
CA ILE A 280 23.31 5.44 -0.35
C ILE A 280 24.34 6.59 -0.23
N LEU A 281 23.96 7.79 -0.66
CA LEU A 281 24.85 8.94 -0.67
C LEU A 281 25.22 9.41 0.73
N ASN A 282 24.29 9.36 1.69
CA ASN A 282 24.57 9.66 3.09
C ASN A 282 25.53 8.64 3.71
N LYS A 283 25.31 7.33 3.50
CA LYS A 283 26.22 6.27 3.98
C LYS A 283 27.63 6.40 3.38
N ASP A 284 27.75 6.80 2.11
CA ASP A 284 29.05 7.07 1.50
C ASP A 284 29.74 8.31 2.09
N SER A 285 28.96 9.30 2.52
CA SER A 285 29.48 10.49 3.21
C SER A 285 30.04 10.11 4.57
N ASP A 286 29.34 9.30 5.35
CA ASP A 286 29.76 8.83 6.68
C ASP A 286 31.06 7.99 6.62
N ARG A 287 31.26 7.23 5.54
CA ARG A 287 32.47 6.41 5.32
C ARG A 287 33.67 7.18 4.81
N GLY A 288 33.60 8.51 4.72
CA GLY A 288 34.71 9.35 4.30
C GLY A 288 35.14 9.22 2.85
N ARG A 289 34.33 8.63 1.96
CA ARG A 289 34.62 8.52 0.53
C ARG A 289 34.72 9.90 -0.10
N ARG A 290 35.93 10.29 -0.58
CA ARG A 290 36.27 11.66 -1.02
C ARG A 290 35.84 12.02 -2.44
N ARG A 291 35.12 11.16 -3.15
CA ARG A 291 34.71 11.44 -4.54
C ARG A 291 33.67 12.55 -4.59
N PRO A 292 33.76 13.49 -5.57
CA PRO A 292 32.74 14.52 -5.77
C PRO A 292 31.33 13.91 -5.90
N PHE A 293 30.34 14.59 -5.37
CA PHE A 293 28.97 14.11 -5.36
C PHE A 293 28.45 13.77 -6.76
N ARG A 294 28.78 14.63 -7.75
CA ARG A 294 28.36 14.45 -9.14
C ARG A 294 28.84 13.14 -9.73
N GLU A 295 30.12 12.78 -9.53
CA GLU A 295 30.66 11.50 -9.99
C GLU A 295 29.96 10.30 -9.33
N ARG A 296 29.58 10.42 -8.06
CA ARG A 296 28.83 9.37 -7.36
C ARG A 296 27.44 9.23 -7.93
N LEU A 297 26.73 10.34 -8.15
CA LEU A 297 25.39 10.36 -8.71
C LEU A 297 25.37 9.83 -10.16
N ASP A 298 26.37 10.16 -10.98
CA ASP A 298 26.44 9.72 -12.38
C ASP A 298 26.56 8.19 -12.50
N ARG A 299 27.17 7.53 -11.50
CA ARG A 299 27.28 6.06 -11.43
C ARG A 299 26.01 5.34 -10.99
N ILE A 300 25.09 6.03 -10.35
CA ILE A 300 23.84 5.45 -9.87
C ILE A 300 22.84 5.42 -11.03
N PRO A 301 22.25 4.27 -11.38
CA PRO A 301 21.25 4.18 -12.45
C PRO A 301 19.99 5.00 -12.14
N GLY A 302 19.31 5.52 -13.17
CA GLY A 302 18.03 6.22 -13.02
C GLY A 302 16.83 5.29 -12.92
N ASP A 303 16.92 4.11 -13.52
CA ASP A 303 15.89 3.08 -13.44
C ASP A 303 15.90 2.34 -12.10
N LEU A 304 14.74 2.02 -11.56
CA LEU A 304 14.60 1.41 -10.23
C LEU A 304 15.14 -0.04 -10.18
N HIS A 305 14.93 -0.84 -11.23
CA HIS A 305 15.45 -2.21 -11.29
C HIS A 305 16.97 -2.22 -11.46
N GLU A 306 17.50 -1.32 -12.28
CA GLU A 306 18.96 -1.13 -12.42
C GLU A 306 19.57 -0.61 -11.10
N LEU A 307 18.84 0.22 -10.34
CA LEU A 307 19.27 0.63 -9.01
C LEU A 307 19.35 -0.55 -8.06
N TYR A 308 18.36 -1.46 -8.06
CA TYR A 308 18.42 -2.68 -7.25
C TYR A 308 19.62 -3.53 -7.63
N ARG A 309 19.85 -3.74 -8.94
CA ARG A 309 21.04 -4.43 -9.42
C ARG A 309 22.32 -3.76 -8.92
N HIS A 310 22.43 -2.44 -9.07
CA HIS A 310 23.58 -1.68 -8.59
C HIS A 310 23.80 -1.87 -7.08
N VAL A 311 22.73 -1.85 -6.27
CA VAL A 311 22.79 -2.11 -4.83
C VAL A 311 23.26 -3.53 -4.53
N LEU A 312 22.88 -4.51 -5.32
CA LEU A 312 23.18 -5.93 -5.12
C LEU A 312 24.57 -6.33 -5.63
N THR A 313 25.09 -5.69 -6.68
CA THR A 313 26.35 -6.05 -7.36
C THR A 313 27.52 -5.14 -7.03
N GLN A 314 27.36 -4.12 -6.18
CA GLN A 314 28.50 -3.30 -5.75
C GLN A 314 29.58 -4.17 -5.07
N GLU A 315 30.85 -3.98 -5.44
CA GLU A 315 31.97 -4.64 -4.80
C GLU A 315 31.96 -4.46 -3.27
N ARG A 316 32.06 -5.57 -2.55
CA ARG A 316 31.97 -5.62 -1.08
C ARG A 316 32.92 -6.66 -0.50
N GLU A 317 33.15 -6.53 0.80
CA GLU A 317 33.68 -7.64 1.57
C GLU A 317 32.69 -8.83 1.49
N LYS A 318 33.20 -10.01 1.27
CA LYS A 318 32.43 -11.26 1.07
C LYS A 318 31.41 -11.48 2.18
N ASP A 319 31.78 -11.25 3.44
CA ASP A 319 30.88 -11.35 4.60
C ASP A 319 29.64 -10.43 4.52
N SER A 320 29.79 -9.21 3.96
CA SER A 320 28.68 -8.28 3.78
C SER A 320 27.77 -8.70 2.61
N GLU A 321 28.30 -9.36 1.60
CA GLU A 321 27.55 -9.90 0.48
C GLU A 321 26.73 -11.12 0.91
N ASP A 322 27.33 -12.06 1.62
CA ASP A 322 26.66 -13.25 2.14
C ASP A 322 25.47 -12.86 3.05
N LYS A 323 25.68 -11.92 3.98
CA LYS A 323 24.60 -11.41 4.85
C LYS A 323 23.46 -10.74 4.07
N LEU A 324 23.77 -9.99 3.01
CA LEU A 324 22.75 -9.39 2.16
C LEU A 324 21.91 -10.46 1.46
N LEU A 325 22.55 -11.42 0.80
CA LEU A 325 21.87 -12.48 0.06
C LEU A 325 21.03 -13.35 1.00
N LEU A 326 21.54 -13.71 2.18
CA LEU A 326 20.79 -14.43 3.19
C LEU A 326 19.57 -13.65 3.67
N CYS A 327 19.76 -12.36 3.98
CA CYS A 327 18.66 -11.49 4.39
C CYS A 327 17.53 -11.47 3.35
N LEU A 328 17.88 -11.25 2.07
CA LEU A 328 16.89 -11.20 0.99
C LEU A 328 16.22 -12.56 0.77
N ARG A 329 16.95 -13.67 0.84
CA ARG A 329 16.39 -15.04 0.71
C ARG A 329 15.38 -15.33 1.81
N TRP A 330 15.73 -15.08 3.06
CA TRP A 330 14.84 -15.31 4.20
C TRP A 330 13.55 -14.48 4.09
N VAL A 331 13.63 -13.21 3.64
CA VAL A 331 12.43 -12.38 3.46
C VAL A 331 11.62 -12.81 2.24
N LEU A 332 12.28 -13.24 1.14
CA LEU A 332 11.62 -13.59 -0.12
C LEU A 332 10.80 -14.88 -0.02
N PHE A 333 11.35 -15.89 0.68
CA PHE A 333 10.76 -17.22 0.75
C PHE A 333 10.05 -17.53 2.07
N ALA A 334 9.93 -16.53 2.95
CA ALA A 334 9.24 -16.69 4.21
C ALA A 334 7.77 -17.07 4.02
N LYS A 335 7.32 -18.15 4.63
CA LYS A 335 5.89 -18.51 4.69
C LYS A 335 5.06 -17.53 5.52
N ARG A 336 5.70 -16.83 6.45
CA ARG A 336 5.17 -15.71 7.22
C ARG A 336 6.25 -14.65 7.41
N PRO A 337 5.90 -13.37 7.54
CA PRO A 337 6.88 -12.34 7.87
C PRO A 337 7.63 -12.67 9.17
N HIS A 338 8.94 -12.43 9.19
CA HIS A 338 9.78 -12.61 10.37
C HIS A 338 9.81 -11.33 11.21
N THR A 339 9.93 -11.47 12.52
CA THR A 339 10.32 -10.35 13.39
C THR A 339 11.80 -10.02 13.14
N PRO A 340 12.26 -8.80 13.49
CA PRO A 340 13.67 -8.43 13.37
C PRO A 340 14.62 -9.40 14.09
N MET A 341 14.19 -9.88 15.24
CA MET A 341 14.98 -10.84 16.04
C MET A 341 15.08 -12.22 15.39
N GLU A 342 13.95 -12.75 14.86
CA GLU A 342 13.94 -14.02 14.13
C GLU A 342 14.87 -13.96 12.91
N LEU A 343 14.78 -12.88 12.13
CA LEU A 343 15.62 -12.71 10.94
C LEU A 343 17.10 -12.52 11.30
N TYR A 344 17.40 -11.78 12.38
CA TYR A 344 18.76 -11.64 12.90
C TYR A 344 19.41 -13.00 13.18
N PHE A 345 18.73 -13.87 13.93
CA PHE A 345 19.23 -15.20 14.24
C PHE A 345 19.30 -16.10 13.01
N ALA A 346 18.34 -16.01 12.09
CA ALA A 346 18.36 -16.79 10.86
C ALA A 346 19.59 -16.45 10.00
N ILE A 347 19.89 -15.17 9.79
CA ILE A 347 21.07 -14.73 9.04
C ILE A 347 22.38 -15.17 9.72
N LEU A 348 22.47 -15.03 11.05
CA LEU A 348 23.67 -15.43 11.79
C LEU A 348 23.88 -16.94 11.77
N SER A 349 22.79 -17.73 11.84
CA SER A 349 22.83 -19.19 11.77
C SER A 349 23.48 -19.69 10.49
N ASP A 350 23.13 -19.07 9.38
CA ASP A 350 23.62 -19.48 8.07
C ASP A 350 25.00 -18.87 7.76
N ALA A 351 25.26 -17.63 8.20
CA ALA A 351 26.52 -16.93 7.93
C ALA A 351 27.67 -17.40 8.85
N ASN A 352 27.38 -17.66 10.13
CA ASN A 352 28.38 -18.10 11.10
C ASN A 352 27.73 -18.93 12.24
N PRO A 353 27.62 -20.26 12.08
CA PRO A 353 27.02 -21.15 13.08
C PRO A 353 27.72 -21.12 14.44
N GLU A 354 29.03 -20.84 14.50
CA GLU A 354 29.80 -20.79 15.75
C GLU A 354 29.45 -19.50 16.56
N ALA A 355 29.21 -18.39 15.89
CA ALA A 355 28.76 -17.16 16.56
C ALA A 355 27.45 -17.37 17.33
N LEU A 356 26.57 -18.24 16.82
CA LEU A 356 25.32 -18.62 17.49
C LEU A 356 25.52 -19.41 18.79
N ARG A 357 26.52 -20.29 18.84
CA ARG A 357 26.87 -21.00 20.06
C ARG A 357 27.31 -20.03 21.12
N THR A 358 28.18 -19.07 20.78
CA THR A 358 28.68 -18.04 21.70
C THR A 358 27.53 -17.16 22.24
N VAL A 359 26.54 -16.80 21.41
CA VAL A 359 25.35 -16.03 21.83
C VAL A 359 24.44 -16.84 22.75
N ARG A 360 24.32 -18.16 22.55
CA ARG A 360 23.53 -19.05 23.42
C ARG A 360 24.22 -19.34 24.76
N GLU A 361 25.53 -19.41 24.78
CA GLU A 361 26.31 -19.71 25.97
C GLU A 361 26.49 -18.50 26.91
N CYS A 362 26.46 -17.30 26.35
CA CYS A 362 26.54 -16.07 27.14
C CYS A 362 25.13 -15.50 27.39
N ALA A 363 24.47 -15.96 28.46
CA ALA A 363 23.17 -15.41 28.90
C ALA A 363 23.21 -13.88 29.17
N GLN A 364 24.39 -13.28 29.28
CA GLN A 364 24.61 -11.84 29.46
C GLN A 364 24.72 -11.06 28.16
N ASN A 365 24.85 -11.72 26.99
CA ASN A 365 25.05 -11.09 25.69
C ASN A 365 23.88 -11.34 24.71
N GLN A 366 22.65 -11.45 25.19
CA GLN A 366 21.51 -11.50 24.29
C GLN A 366 21.41 -10.22 23.47
N PRO A 367 21.30 -10.29 22.15
CA PRO A 367 21.14 -9.11 21.31
C PRO A 367 19.88 -8.36 21.71
N THR A 368 20.00 -7.05 21.83
CA THR A 368 18.83 -6.20 22.04
C THR A 368 18.00 -6.12 20.76
N GLU A 369 16.70 -5.83 20.89
CA GLU A 369 15.83 -5.64 19.73
C GLU A 369 16.35 -4.53 18.80
N ASP A 370 16.93 -3.46 19.37
CA ASP A 370 17.54 -2.36 18.60
C ASP A 370 18.77 -2.82 17.80
N LEU A 371 19.58 -3.72 18.36
CA LEU A 371 20.72 -4.30 17.65
C LEU A 371 20.24 -5.14 16.46
N ALA A 372 19.24 -5.99 16.67
CA ALA A 372 18.67 -6.80 15.60
C ALA A 372 18.06 -5.93 14.48
N ARG A 373 17.34 -4.88 14.84
CA ARG A 373 16.80 -3.90 13.88
C ARG A 373 17.89 -3.24 13.04
N LYS A 374 18.92 -2.71 13.68
CA LYS A 374 20.06 -2.09 12.97
C LYS A 374 20.76 -3.08 12.05
N PHE A 375 21.03 -4.28 12.55
CA PHE A 375 21.67 -5.33 11.76
C PHE A 375 20.87 -5.67 10.48
N VAL A 376 19.56 -5.93 10.60
CA VAL A 376 18.69 -6.27 9.46
C VAL A 376 18.65 -5.14 8.43
N LEU A 377 18.50 -3.89 8.88
CA LEU A 377 18.47 -2.72 8.00
C LEU A 377 19.81 -2.48 7.30
N ASP A 378 20.92 -2.75 7.96
CA ASP A 378 22.26 -2.65 7.38
C ASP A 378 22.56 -3.81 6.42
N ALA A 379 22.22 -5.03 6.78
CA ALA A 379 22.39 -6.21 5.93
C ALA A 379 21.61 -6.07 4.62
N SER A 380 20.36 -5.61 4.67
CA SER A 380 19.51 -5.43 3.49
C SER A 380 19.86 -4.25 2.57
N LYS A 381 20.75 -3.37 3.00
CA LYS A 381 21.13 -2.14 2.27
C LYS A 381 19.96 -1.19 1.95
N GLY A 382 18.88 -1.27 2.73
CA GLY A 382 17.67 -0.46 2.55
C GLY A 382 16.61 -1.09 1.65
N LEU A 383 16.80 -2.35 1.21
CA LEU A 383 15.79 -3.08 0.42
C LEU A 383 14.68 -3.70 1.27
N VAL A 384 14.87 -3.79 2.60
CA VAL A 384 13.82 -4.17 3.55
C VAL A 384 13.53 -3.04 4.53
N GLU A 385 12.34 -3.11 5.12
CA GLU A 385 11.90 -2.22 6.20
C GLU A 385 11.28 -3.03 7.33
N ILE A 386 11.15 -2.40 8.49
CA ILE A 386 10.49 -2.97 9.66
C ILE A 386 9.16 -2.25 9.84
N THR A 387 8.07 -2.99 9.87
CA THR A 387 6.71 -2.44 10.02
C THR A 387 6.52 -1.75 11.38
N ARG A 388 5.54 -0.82 11.42
CA ARG A 388 5.12 -0.14 12.66
C ARG A 388 3.91 -0.82 13.32
N ALA A 389 3.65 -2.09 13.00
CA ALA A 389 2.57 -2.86 13.61
C ALA A 389 2.86 -3.15 15.09
N HIS A 390 1.84 -3.60 15.82
CA HIS A 390 1.98 -3.99 17.24
C HIS A 390 3.09 -5.04 17.44
N VAL A 391 3.19 -5.99 16.51
CA VAL A 391 4.33 -6.90 16.38
C VAL A 391 5.10 -6.47 15.13
N PRO A 392 6.27 -5.85 15.27
CA PRO A 392 7.06 -5.42 14.12
C PRO A 392 7.58 -6.60 13.33
N VAL A 393 7.38 -6.57 12.01
CA VAL A 393 7.88 -7.61 11.09
C VAL A 393 8.72 -6.98 9.99
N VAL A 394 9.62 -7.81 9.44
CA VAL A 394 10.50 -7.41 8.32
C VAL A 394 9.78 -7.72 7.01
N GLN A 395 9.77 -6.76 6.11
CA GLN A 395 9.24 -6.91 4.75
C GLN A 395 10.10 -6.12 3.75
N PHE A 396 9.96 -6.40 2.45
CA PHE A 396 10.57 -5.55 1.44
C PHE A 396 10.01 -4.14 1.50
N VAL A 397 10.85 -3.15 1.20
CA VAL A 397 10.46 -1.72 1.20
C VAL A 397 9.36 -1.44 0.17
N HIS A 398 9.29 -2.21 -0.90
CA HIS A 398 8.28 -2.09 -1.96
C HIS A 398 8.15 -3.40 -2.74
N GLU A 399 6.98 -3.63 -3.37
CA GLU A 399 6.66 -4.81 -4.18
C GLU A 399 7.59 -5.01 -5.38
N SER A 400 8.11 -3.93 -5.95
CA SER A 400 9.07 -4.02 -7.07
C SER A 400 10.40 -4.69 -6.70
N VAL A 401 10.74 -4.82 -5.41
CA VAL A 401 11.96 -5.54 -4.99
C VAL A 401 11.81 -7.05 -5.21
N PRO A 402 10.78 -7.73 -4.66
CA PRO A 402 10.55 -9.14 -4.97
C PRO A 402 10.28 -9.38 -6.46
N GLU A 403 9.54 -8.48 -7.16
CA GLU A 403 9.37 -8.58 -8.62
C GLU A 403 10.72 -8.61 -9.35
N PHE A 404 11.64 -7.73 -8.96
CA PHE A 404 13.00 -7.72 -9.51
C PHE A 404 13.77 -9.01 -9.17
N LEU A 405 13.73 -9.45 -7.90
CA LEU A 405 14.46 -10.64 -7.44
C LEU A 405 13.97 -11.95 -8.10
N HIS A 406 12.73 -12.00 -8.54
CA HIS A 406 12.17 -13.12 -9.31
C HIS A 406 12.42 -13.02 -10.81
N SER A 407 13.00 -11.92 -11.30
CA SER A 407 13.31 -11.79 -12.73
C SER A 407 14.47 -12.70 -13.15
N ASP A 408 14.45 -13.18 -14.41
CA ASP A 408 15.51 -14.03 -14.97
C ASP A 408 16.89 -13.38 -14.87
N LYS A 409 16.96 -12.06 -14.99
CA LYS A 409 18.21 -11.29 -14.83
C LYS A 409 18.76 -11.36 -13.41
N ALA A 410 17.92 -11.18 -12.41
CA ALA A 410 18.34 -11.28 -11.02
C ALA A 410 18.73 -12.71 -10.64
N ILE A 411 18.02 -13.71 -11.16
CA ILE A 411 18.34 -15.13 -10.93
C ILE A 411 19.75 -15.46 -11.43
N SER A 412 20.12 -15.00 -12.62
CA SER A 412 21.43 -15.26 -13.20
C SER A 412 22.57 -14.46 -12.53
N GLU A 413 22.35 -13.18 -12.23
CA GLU A 413 23.40 -12.25 -11.82
C GLU A 413 23.57 -12.20 -10.28
N VAL A 414 22.49 -12.31 -9.53
CA VAL A 414 22.49 -12.17 -8.06
C VAL A 414 22.63 -13.53 -7.39
N TRP A 415 21.98 -14.56 -7.94
CA TRP A 415 21.90 -15.90 -7.35
C TRP A 415 22.85 -16.91 -7.98
N GLY A 416 23.69 -16.49 -8.94
CA GLY A 416 24.69 -17.36 -9.60
C GLY A 416 24.09 -18.48 -10.43
N GLY A 417 22.84 -18.33 -10.92
CA GLY A 417 22.14 -19.34 -11.71
C GLY A 417 21.67 -20.58 -10.93
N ALA A 418 21.88 -20.62 -9.63
CA ALA A 418 21.38 -21.72 -8.80
C ALA A 418 19.85 -21.62 -8.65
N PRO A 419 19.11 -22.74 -8.66
CA PRO A 419 17.69 -22.71 -8.34
C PRO A 419 17.51 -22.11 -6.94
N ILE A 420 16.65 -21.11 -6.85
CA ILE A 420 16.36 -20.40 -5.59
C ILE A 420 15.45 -21.32 -4.78
N CYS A 421 16.04 -22.31 -4.08
CA CYS A 421 15.35 -23.16 -3.10
C CYS A 421 15.87 -22.82 -1.71
N LEU A 422 14.95 -22.71 -0.74
CA LEU A 422 15.26 -22.84 0.68
C LEU A 422 15.38 -24.30 1.04
#